data_265b2c281649827575b48415b92b63d1
#
_entry.id   265b2c281649827575b48415b92b63d1
#
_cell.length_a   1.000
_cell.length_b   1.000
_cell.length_c   1.000
_cell.angle_alpha   90.00
_cell.angle_beta   90.00
_cell.angle_gamma   90.00
#
_symmetry.space_group_name_H-M   'P 1'
#
loop_
_entity.id
_entity.type
_entity.pdbx_description
1 polymer ?
#
loop_
_entity_poly.entity_id
_entity_poly.type
_entity_poly.pdbx_seq_one_letter_code
_entity_poly.pdbx_strand_id
1 'polypeptide(L)'
;SLENPLPDNIETMRSPAHKDDTDTMLAVRTALDRGYDDITLISACGGRTDHTLANIATLLFIREHGARASIKGDSTDIYILEDEKITLSPDLSRYLSVFAISEKATVSIAGAGYPLDNYVMERSFPIGVSNEFVEGSDCTVEVRSGLAVVMTVKK
;
A
#
# COMPACT_ATOMS: atom_id res chain seq x y z
N SER A 1 -4.07 -22.74 4.23
CA SER A 1 -2.88 -23.57 4.54
C SER A 1 -1.87 -23.39 3.41
N LEU A 2 -0.62 -23.10 3.75
CA LEU A 2 0.48 -23.04 2.79
C LEU A 2 0.69 -24.45 2.25
N GLU A 3 0.66 -24.64 0.94
CA GLU A 3 0.89 -25.94 0.28
C GLU A 3 2.35 -26.40 0.38
N ASN A 4 3.27 -25.46 0.62
CA ASN A 4 4.70 -25.74 0.81
C ASN A 4 5.16 -25.34 2.23
N PRO A 5 6.06 -26.07 2.86
CA PRO A 5 6.63 -25.68 4.15
C PRO A 5 7.42 -24.37 3.98
N LEU A 6 7.29 -23.48 4.96
CA LEU A 6 8.10 -22.25 5.02
C LEU A 6 9.58 -22.63 5.22
N PRO A 7 10.54 -21.84 4.68
CA PRO A 7 11.95 -22.00 5.00
C PRO A 7 12.20 -21.95 6.52
N ASP A 8 13.14 -22.75 7.01
CA ASP A 8 13.44 -22.92 8.45
C ASP A 8 13.89 -21.60 9.13
N ASN A 9 14.32 -20.60 8.35
CA ASN A 9 14.77 -19.29 8.84
C ASN A 9 13.64 -18.27 9.00
N ILE A 10 12.37 -18.66 8.75
CA ILE A 10 11.22 -17.78 8.92
C ILE A 10 10.58 -18.03 10.28
N GLU A 11 10.54 -16.98 11.10
CA GLU A 11 9.80 -17.04 12.37
C GLU A 11 8.30 -17.20 12.10
N THR A 12 7.70 -18.19 12.74
CA THR A 12 6.25 -18.45 12.65
C THR A 12 5.59 -18.22 13.99
N MET A 13 4.50 -17.46 14.01
CA MET A 13 3.66 -17.29 15.18
C MET A 13 2.35 -18.05 15.00
N ARG A 14 1.92 -18.76 16.02
CA ARG A 14 0.62 -19.42 16.07
C ARG A 14 -0.31 -18.67 17.00
N SER A 15 -1.50 -18.34 16.50
CA SER A 15 -2.56 -17.67 17.26
C SER A 15 -3.68 -18.65 17.61
N PRO A 16 -4.30 -18.58 18.80
CA PRO A 16 -5.54 -19.28 19.10
C PRO A 16 -6.68 -18.84 18.18
N ALA A 17 -7.59 -19.78 17.82
CA ALA A 17 -8.64 -19.59 16.82
C ALA A 17 -9.75 -18.57 17.21
N HIS A 18 -9.84 -18.14 18.46
CA HIS A 18 -10.81 -17.16 18.95
C HIS A 18 -10.09 -15.93 19.50
N LYS A 19 -9.98 -14.88 18.66
CA LYS A 19 -9.45 -13.56 19.04
C LYS A 19 -10.23 -12.47 18.32
N ASP A 20 -10.22 -11.29 18.91
CA ASP A 20 -10.79 -10.06 18.33
C ASP A 20 -9.91 -9.50 17.19
N ASP A 21 -8.62 -9.87 17.14
CA ASP A 21 -7.67 -9.46 16.11
C ASP A 21 -7.55 -10.50 14.98
N THR A 22 -7.39 -10.03 13.73
CA THR A 22 -6.98 -10.89 12.62
C THR A 22 -5.54 -11.37 12.81
N ASP A 23 -5.16 -12.49 12.21
CA ASP A 23 -3.77 -12.99 12.25
C ASP A 23 -2.77 -11.96 11.70
N THR A 24 -3.17 -11.22 10.65
CA THR A 24 -2.38 -10.13 10.08
C THR A 24 -2.15 -9.02 11.11
N MET A 25 -3.19 -8.61 11.85
CA MET A 25 -3.08 -7.55 12.84
C MET A 25 -2.18 -7.94 14.01
N LEU A 26 -2.27 -9.20 14.46
CA LEU A 26 -1.38 -9.71 15.49
C LEU A 26 0.09 -9.68 15.04
N ALA A 27 0.39 -10.10 13.82
CA ALA A 27 1.74 -10.08 13.27
C ALA A 27 2.27 -8.63 13.17
N VAL A 28 1.45 -7.70 12.69
CA VAL A 28 1.79 -6.27 12.58
C VAL A 28 2.08 -5.67 13.96
N ARG A 29 1.24 -5.88 14.97
CA ARG A 29 1.49 -5.38 16.33
C ARG A 29 2.81 -5.92 16.88
N THR A 30 3.06 -7.21 16.70
CA THR A 30 4.33 -7.81 17.14
C THR A 30 5.54 -7.19 16.43
N ALA A 31 5.43 -6.89 15.13
CA ALA A 31 6.50 -6.23 14.39
C ALA A 31 6.74 -4.81 14.93
N LEU A 32 5.70 -4.03 15.15
CA LEU A 32 5.80 -2.68 15.73
C LEU A 32 6.37 -2.70 17.15
N ASP A 33 5.93 -3.63 18.00
CA ASP A 33 6.46 -3.79 19.38
C ASP A 33 7.96 -4.15 19.40
N ARG A 34 8.44 -4.80 18.35
CA ARG A 34 9.86 -5.12 18.13
C ARG A 34 10.66 -3.97 17.50
N GLY A 35 10.01 -2.85 17.18
CA GLY A 35 10.63 -1.64 16.64
C GLY A 35 10.91 -1.68 15.15
N TYR A 36 10.23 -2.56 14.39
CA TYR A 36 10.28 -2.51 12.93
C TYR A 36 9.53 -1.28 12.40
N ASP A 37 10.19 -0.51 11.55
CA ASP A 37 9.72 0.77 10.99
C ASP A 37 9.41 0.72 9.48
N ASP A 38 9.52 -0.46 8.87
CA ASP A 38 9.14 -0.71 7.47
C ASP A 38 8.51 -2.11 7.36
N ILE A 39 7.19 -2.15 7.17
CA ILE A 39 6.40 -3.37 7.20
C ILE A 39 5.73 -3.59 5.84
N THR A 40 6.05 -4.72 5.21
CA THR A 40 5.42 -5.14 3.95
C THR A 40 4.58 -6.40 4.18
N LEU A 41 3.28 -6.31 3.85
CA LEU A 41 2.38 -7.46 3.82
C LEU A 41 2.48 -8.14 2.46
N ILE A 42 2.73 -9.45 2.45
CA ILE A 42 2.85 -10.22 1.20
C ILE A 42 1.54 -10.95 0.91
N SER A 43 1.08 -10.91 -0.36
CA SER A 43 -0.13 -11.60 -0.85
C SER A 43 -1.41 -11.23 -0.08
N ALA A 44 -1.46 -10.03 0.48
CA ALA A 44 -2.59 -9.56 1.27
C ALA A 44 -3.76 -8.99 0.43
N CYS A 45 -3.66 -9.03 -0.91
CA CYS A 45 -4.71 -8.60 -1.83
C CYS A 45 -5.10 -9.73 -2.77
N GLY A 46 -6.39 -9.95 -2.95
CA GLY A 46 -6.94 -10.90 -3.92
C GLY A 46 -8.23 -11.57 -3.43
N GLY A 47 -9.15 -11.81 -4.35
CA GLY A 47 -10.37 -12.59 -4.18
C GLY A 47 -11.50 -11.93 -3.38
N ARG A 48 -11.26 -11.48 -2.15
CA ARG A 48 -12.29 -10.88 -1.28
C ARG A 48 -12.03 -9.40 -1.06
N THR A 49 -12.96 -8.55 -1.48
CA THR A 49 -12.88 -7.09 -1.36
C THR A 49 -12.86 -6.61 0.10
N ASP A 50 -13.59 -7.29 0.99
CA ASP A 50 -13.61 -6.98 2.42
C ASP A 50 -12.22 -7.20 3.07
N HIS A 51 -11.50 -8.25 2.68
CA HIS A 51 -10.12 -8.48 3.13
C HIS A 51 -9.16 -7.42 2.58
N THR A 52 -9.33 -6.99 1.33
CA THR A 52 -8.50 -5.91 0.76
C THR A 52 -8.71 -4.61 1.54
N LEU A 53 -9.97 -4.26 1.85
CA LEU A 53 -10.28 -3.07 2.65
C LEU A 53 -9.70 -3.17 4.07
N ALA A 54 -9.83 -4.34 4.73
CA ALA A 54 -9.25 -4.57 6.05
C ALA A 54 -7.72 -4.44 6.04
N ASN A 55 -7.05 -4.94 5.00
CA ASN A 55 -5.60 -4.84 4.85
C ASN A 55 -5.14 -3.39 4.58
N ILE A 56 -5.92 -2.60 3.83
CA ILE A 56 -5.66 -1.15 3.69
C ILE A 56 -5.79 -0.46 5.06
N ALA A 57 -6.81 -0.80 5.85
CA ALA A 57 -6.94 -0.28 7.21
C ALA A 57 -5.75 -0.70 8.11
N THR A 58 -5.23 -1.92 7.93
CA THR A 58 -4.01 -2.37 8.63
C THR A 58 -2.78 -1.53 8.21
N LEU A 59 -2.64 -1.18 6.92
CA LEU A 59 -1.56 -0.28 6.50
C LEU A 59 -1.69 1.12 7.14
N LEU A 60 -2.90 1.65 7.28
CA LEU A 60 -3.13 2.92 8.00
C LEU A 60 -2.72 2.80 9.46
N PHE A 61 -3.09 1.72 10.14
CA PHE A 61 -2.66 1.46 11.51
C PHE A 61 -1.14 1.46 11.65
N ILE A 62 -0.41 0.83 10.71
CA ILE A 62 1.07 0.84 10.69
C ILE A 62 1.59 2.28 10.57
N ARG A 63 1.02 3.09 9.67
CA ARG A 63 1.40 4.50 9.47
C ARG A 63 1.15 5.35 10.72
N GLU A 64 0.01 5.19 11.37
CA GLU A 64 -0.33 5.89 12.63
C GLU A 64 0.66 5.57 13.76
N HIS A 65 1.38 4.42 13.68
CA HIS A 65 2.44 4.04 14.61
C HIS A 65 3.85 4.44 14.13
N GLY A 66 3.94 5.28 13.09
CA GLY A 66 5.19 5.87 12.62
C GLY A 66 6.04 4.97 11.72
N ALA A 67 5.55 3.81 11.32
CA ALA A 67 6.24 2.90 10.42
C ALA A 67 5.77 3.05 8.96
N ARG A 68 6.62 2.73 7.99
CA ARG A 68 6.22 2.62 6.58
C ARG A 68 5.41 1.37 6.34
N ALA A 69 4.44 1.46 5.44
CA ALA A 69 3.48 0.40 5.21
C ALA A 69 3.26 0.14 3.72
N SER A 70 3.35 -1.12 3.32
CA SER A 70 3.05 -1.53 1.95
C SER A 70 2.45 -2.93 1.88
N ILE A 71 1.76 -3.21 0.77
CA ILE A 71 1.35 -4.55 0.37
C ILE A 71 2.01 -4.87 -0.96
N LYS A 72 2.55 -6.08 -1.08
CA LYS A 72 3.03 -6.66 -2.31
C LYS A 72 2.18 -7.88 -2.66
N GLY A 73 1.58 -7.86 -3.84
CA GLY A 73 0.74 -8.94 -4.32
C GLY A 73 0.93 -9.25 -5.81
N ASP A 74 0.39 -10.38 -6.25
CA ASP A 74 0.56 -10.83 -7.65
C ASP A 74 -0.08 -9.86 -8.65
N SER A 75 -1.25 -9.30 -8.31
CA SER A 75 -2.01 -8.40 -9.18
C SER A 75 -1.96 -6.94 -8.74
N THR A 76 -1.70 -6.68 -7.46
CA THR A 76 -1.84 -5.34 -6.88
C THR A 76 -0.78 -5.11 -5.81
N ASP A 77 -0.02 -4.02 -5.96
CA ASP A 77 0.80 -3.47 -4.88
C ASP A 77 0.12 -2.24 -4.32
N ILE A 78 0.24 -2.02 -3.01
CA ILE A 78 -0.36 -0.88 -2.31
C ILE A 78 0.67 -0.25 -1.38
N TYR A 79 0.71 1.09 -1.39
CA TYR A 79 1.57 1.90 -0.52
C TYR A 79 0.71 2.99 0.13
N ILE A 80 0.97 3.29 1.39
CA ILE A 80 0.41 4.47 2.06
C ILE A 80 1.52 5.49 2.20
N LEU A 81 1.31 6.67 1.63
CA LEU A 81 2.26 7.78 1.69
C LEU A 81 1.71 8.92 2.56
N GLU A 82 2.59 9.46 3.40
CA GLU A 82 2.35 10.64 4.22
C GLU A 82 3.64 11.45 4.26
N ASP A 83 3.61 12.67 3.70
CA ASP A 83 4.76 13.58 3.64
C ASP A 83 6.04 12.91 3.10
N GLU A 84 5.87 12.09 2.06
CA GLU A 84 6.95 11.33 1.46
C GLU A 84 6.76 11.11 -0.05
N LYS A 85 7.81 10.58 -0.68
CA LYS A 85 7.87 10.31 -2.11
C LYS A 85 8.32 8.88 -2.36
N ILE A 86 7.68 8.22 -3.36
CA ILE A 86 8.15 6.97 -3.93
C ILE A 86 8.48 7.12 -5.41
N THR A 87 9.41 6.30 -5.88
CA THR A 87 9.73 6.15 -7.30
C THR A 87 9.45 4.71 -7.71
N LEU A 88 8.68 4.55 -8.76
CA LEU A 88 8.27 3.27 -9.32
C LEU A 88 8.87 3.11 -10.71
N SER A 89 9.53 2.00 -10.97
CA SER A 89 9.97 1.65 -12.33
C SER A 89 8.75 1.42 -13.23
N PRO A 90 8.82 1.79 -14.51
CA PRO A 90 7.70 1.67 -15.42
C PRO A 90 7.30 0.20 -15.62
N ASP A 91 6.02 -0.10 -15.45
CA ASP A 91 5.42 -1.40 -15.78
C ASP A 91 4.16 -1.16 -16.64
N LEU A 92 4.31 -1.32 -17.95
CA LEU A 92 3.24 -1.06 -18.92
C LEU A 92 2.07 -2.05 -18.80
N SER A 93 2.26 -3.17 -18.09
CA SER A 93 1.21 -4.15 -17.79
C SER A 93 0.33 -3.76 -16.60
N ARG A 94 0.64 -2.63 -15.95
CA ARG A 94 -0.08 -2.14 -14.77
C ARG A 94 -0.63 -0.74 -14.97
N TYR A 95 -1.71 -0.45 -14.26
CA TYR A 95 -2.18 0.91 -14.02
C TYR A 95 -1.60 1.44 -12.72
N LEU A 96 -1.41 2.76 -12.64
CA LEU A 96 -1.14 3.49 -11.42
C LEU A 96 -2.42 4.19 -10.95
N SER A 97 -2.80 4.01 -9.69
CA SER A 97 -3.93 4.74 -9.11
C SER A 97 -3.51 5.40 -7.81
N VAL A 98 -3.96 6.63 -7.59
CA VAL A 98 -3.66 7.42 -6.39
C VAL A 98 -4.95 8.01 -5.83
N PHE A 99 -5.19 7.82 -4.53
CA PHE A 99 -6.38 8.33 -3.85
C PHE A 99 -6.00 9.01 -2.55
N ALA A 100 -6.62 10.15 -2.23
CA ALA A 100 -6.56 10.69 -0.89
C ALA A 100 -7.33 9.80 0.08
N ILE A 101 -6.73 9.50 1.25
CA ILE A 101 -7.39 8.81 2.37
C ILE A 101 -7.79 9.82 3.44
N SER A 102 -6.94 10.80 3.73
CA SER A 102 -7.32 11.98 4.50
C SER A 102 -8.37 12.79 3.76
N GLU A 103 -9.02 13.73 4.42
CA GLU A 103 -10.02 14.61 3.78
C GLU A 103 -9.48 15.24 2.50
N LYS A 104 -8.23 15.67 2.54
CA LYS A 104 -7.45 16.20 1.40
C LYS A 104 -6.02 15.69 1.46
N ALA A 105 -5.40 15.51 0.28
CA ALA A 105 -3.98 15.24 0.14
C ALA A 105 -3.42 16.06 -1.02
N THR A 106 -2.25 16.69 -0.83
CA THR A 106 -1.55 17.39 -1.91
C THR A 106 -0.59 16.43 -2.58
N VAL A 107 -0.81 16.16 -3.86
CA VAL A 107 -0.11 15.11 -4.61
C VAL A 107 0.52 15.68 -5.86
N SER A 108 1.77 15.26 -6.13
CA SER A 108 2.44 15.45 -7.41
C SER A 108 2.74 14.07 -8.02
N ILE A 109 2.52 13.93 -9.32
CA ILE A 109 2.83 12.71 -10.10
C ILE A 109 3.66 13.16 -11.29
N ALA A 110 4.86 12.59 -11.46
CA ALA A 110 5.73 12.83 -12.60
C ALA A 110 6.11 11.50 -13.26
N GLY A 111 6.40 11.51 -14.57
CA GLY A 111 6.77 10.32 -15.32
C GLY A 111 5.62 9.34 -15.60
N ALA A 112 4.37 9.81 -15.49
CA ALA A 112 3.17 9.06 -15.84
C ALA A 112 2.39 9.74 -16.96
N GLY A 113 1.46 9.02 -17.58
CA GLY A 113 0.65 9.51 -18.71
C GLY A 113 -0.20 10.73 -18.35
N TYR A 114 -0.68 10.81 -17.10
CA TYR A 114 -1.43 11.94 -16.57
C TYR A 114 -0.69 12.51 -15.36
N PRO A 115 0.28 13.45 -15.60
CA PRO A 115 1.06 14.06 -14.52
C PRO A 115 0.19 15.04 -13.71
N LEU A 116 0.56 15.21 -12.45
CA LEU A 116 -0.04 16.19 -11.53
C LEU A 116 1.07 17.00 -10.86
N ASP A 117 0.81 18.29 -10.67
CA ASP A 117 1.71 19.18 -9.92
C ASP A 117 0.95 19.85 -8.77
N ASN A 118 1.31 19.48 -7.53
CA ASN A 118 0.72 20.02 -6.29
C ASN A 118 -0.82 20.01 -6.31
N TYR A 119 -1.41 18.98 -6.90
CA TYR A 119 -2.85 18.86 -7.00
C TYR A 119 -3.46 18.46 -5.65
N VAL A 120 -4.48 19.19 -5.22
CA VAL A 120 -5.22 18.87 -4.00
C VAL A 120 -6.30 17.84 -4.33
N MET A 121 -6.05 16.60 -3.99
CA MET A 121 -7.03 15.51 -4.08
C MET A 121 -7.98 15.55 -2.89
N GLU A 122 -9.26 15.35 -3.15
CA GLU A 122 -10.28 15.17 -2.11
C GLU A 122 -10.66 13.70 -2.00
N ARG A 123 -10.84 13.20 -0.76
CA ARG A 123 -11.18 11.80 -0.49
C ARG A 123 -12.44 11.33 -1.22
N SER A 124 -13.42 12.22 -1.41
CA SER A 124 -14.70 11.92 -2.05
C SER A 124 -14.66 12.04 -3.58
N PHE A 125 -13.54 12.48 -4.16
CA PHE A 125 -13.41 12.69 -5.61
C PHE A 125 -12.26 11.87 -6.20
N PRO A 126 -12.52 10.66 -6.74
CA PRO A 126 -11.50 9.70 -7.16
C PRO A 126 -10.90 10.01 -8.53
N ILE A 127 -10.25 11.16 -8.69
CA ILE A 127 -9.65 11.59 -9.97
C ILE A 127 -8.41 10.80 -10.38
N GLY A 128 -7.71 10.18 -9.42
CA GLY A 128 -6.41 9.54 -9.62
C GLY A 128 -6.47 8.07 -10.07
N VAL A 129 -7.56 7.60 -10.69
CA VAL A 129 -7.75 6.21 -11.12
C VAL A 129 -7.12 5.97 -12.49
N SER A 130 -6.46 4.81 -12.64
CA SER A 130 -6.00 4.26 -13.94
C SER A 130 -5.08 5.18 -14.73
N ASN A 131 -4.15 5.86 -14.06
CA ASN A 131 -3.02 6.50 -14.72
C ASN A 131 -2.10 5.42 -15.34
N GLU A 132 -1.29 5.78 -16.31
CA GLU A 132 -0.46 4.86 -17.06
C GLU A 132 1.03 5.16 -16.88
N PHE A 133 1.83 4.10 -16.80
CA PHE A 133 3.27 4.22 -16.87
C PHE A 133 3.72 4.60 -18.28
N VAL A 134 4.77 5.41 -18.37
CA VAL A 134 5.40 5.82 -19.64
C VAL A 134 6.67 5.00 -19.83
N GLU A 135 6.82 4.39 -21.01
CA GLU A 135 7.98 3.57 -21.34
C GLU A 135 9.29 4.37 -21.18
N GLY A 136 10.25 3.75 -20.50
CA GLY A 136 11.57 4.36 -20.28
C GLY A 136 11.62 5.51 -19.28
N SER A 137 10.51 5.80 -18.56
CA SER A 137 10.44 6.86 -17.58
C SER A 137 10.02 6.31 -16.22
N ASP A 138 10.85 6.51 -15.20
CA ASP A 138 10.43 6.23 -13.83
C ASP A 138 9.27 7.15 -13.42
N CYS A 139 8.28 6.57 -12.75
CA CYS A 139 7.14 7.30 -12.23
C CYS A 139 7.38 7.66 -10.77
N THR A 140 7.27 8.96 -10.46
CA THR A 140 7.39 9.48 -9.10
C THR A 140 6.03 9.94 -8.60
N VAL A 141 5.64 9.48 -7.41
CA VAL A 141 4.47 9.98 -6.67
C VAL A 141 4.96 10.61 -5.38
N GLU A 142 4.65 11.88 -5.16
CA GLU A 142 4.99 12.66 -3.97
C GLU A 142 3.71 13.12 -3.28
N VAL A 143 3.58 12.85 -1.99
CA VAL A 143 2.53 13.38 -1.12
C VAL A 143 3.18 14.40 -0.19
N ARG A 144 2.79 15.68 -0.31
CA ARG A 144 3.35 16.80 0.45
C ARG A 144 2.53 17.18 1.67
N SER A 145 1.28 16.78 1.71
CA SER A 145 0.43 16.92 2.89
C SER A 145 -0.74 15.96 2.81
N GLY A 146 -1.20 15.51 3.96
CA GLY A 146 -2.24 14.52 4.07
C GLY A 146 -1.75 13.09 3.80
N LEU A 147 -2.69 12.17 3.71
CA LEU A 147 -2.48 10.73 3.47
C LEU A 147 -3.04 10.33 2.12
N ALA A 148 -2.25 9.62 1.33
CA ALA A 148 -2.71 9.03 0.08
C ALA A 148 -2.34 7.54 0.00
N VAL A 149 -3.22 6.77 -0.65
CA VAL A 149 -2.93 5.41 -1.09
C VAL A 149 -2.47 5.45 -2.54
N VAL A 150 -1.38 4.77 -2.82
CA VAL A 150 -0.86 4.54 -4.17
C VAL A 150 -0.99 3.06 -4.47
N MET A 151 -1.57 2.72 -5.61
CA MET A 151 -1.76 1.35 -6.05
C MET A 151 -1.16 1.16 -7.45
N THR A 152 -0.49 0.03 -7.66
CA THR A 152 -0.21 -0.48 -9.01
C THR A 152 -1.03 -1.74 -9.22
N VAL A 153 -1.84 -1.79 -10.28
CA VAL A 153 -2.81 -2.87 -10.52
C VAL A 153 -2.61 -3.43 -11.91
N LYS A 154 -2.52 -4.75 -12.07
CA LYS A 154 -2.45 -5.41 -13.39
C LYS A 154 -3.64 -5.02 -14.27
N LYS A 155 -3.36 -4.78 -15.54
CA LYS A 155 -4.35 -4.55 -16.61
C LYS A 155 -5.16 -5.78 -16.90
#